data_ded3d716476f5ea7395410a8b3c247cd
#
_entry.id   ded3d716476f5ea7395410a8b3c247cd
#
_cell.length_a   1.000
_cell.length_b   1.000
_cell.length_c   1.000
_cell.angle_alpha   90.00
_cell.angle_beta   90.00
_cell.angle_gamma   90.00
#
_symmetry.space_group_name_H-M   'P 1'
#
loop_
_entity.id
_entity.type
_entity.pdbx_description
1 polymer ?
#
loop_
_entity_poly.entity_id
_entity_poly.type
_entity_poly.pdbx_seq_one_letter_code
_entity_poly.pdbx_strand_id
1 'polypeptide(L)'
;MFRLDGIFLTHFHSDHISEIYEANLGSWVQGRPERLKVLGGRGIESLVGAVNLTYAHDREHRVSHHGADLLPPELGIMQAVELASDTVFEDGELRILAYQASHPPIDPALGFRVEYRGRSVVISGDSNVTDATLSISSGADLLLHDALSVPAVTSMSEGFAAEGRARLSKIMADVLDYHASLESIIELGSEIDIGMVAYYHLVPNPSNALFMRFFERDLPDNYLIASDGMWFDLPVGSEDIEVTER
;
A
#
# COMPACT_ATOMS: atom_id res chain seq x y z
N MET A 1 1.19 -1.60 -21.84
CA MET A 1 1.48 -0.14 -21.89
C MET A 1 1.29 0.39 -20.48
N PHE A 2 2.31 1.01 -19.95
CA PHE A 2 2.25 1.58 -18.60
C PHE A 2 1.66 3.00 -18.69
N ARG A 3 0.36 3.14 -18.68
CA ARG A 3 -0.28 4.44 -18.56
C ARG A 3 -0.72 4.60 -17.11
N LEU A 4 -0.01 5.46 -16.38
CA LEU A 4 -0.34 5.83 -15.00
C LEU A 4 -0.95 7.23 -15.00
N ASP A 5 -2.09 7.38 -14.37
CA ASP A 5 -2.75 8.68 -14.15
C ASP A 5 -2.36 9.28 -12.79
N GLY A 6 -2.03 8.45 -11.80
CA GLY A 6 -1.54 8.86 -10.49
C GLY A 6 -1.01 7.71 -9.66
N ILE A 7 -0.31 8.07 -8.57
CA ILE A 7 0.15 7.18 -7.51
C ILE A 7 -0.42 7.71 -6.19
N PHE A 8 -1.09 6.87 -5.43
CA PHE A 8 -1.59 7.19 -4.09
C PHE A 8 -0.69 6.54 -3.05
N LEU A 9 -0.07 7.35 -2.21
CA LEU A 9 0.83 6.90 -1.15
C LEU A 9 0.09 6.88 0.19
N THR A 10 0.18 5.76 0.89
CA THR A 10 -0.38 5.61 2.23
C THR A 10 0.46 6.38 3.25
N HIS A 11 1.78 6.25 3.18
CA HIS A 11 2.75 6.95 4.01
C HIS A 11 4.14 6.92 3.36
N PHE A 12 5.17 7.46 4.05
CA PHE A 12 6.48 7.69 3.44
C PHE A 12 7.61 6.84 4.02
N HIS A 13 7.34 5.65 4.53
CA HIS A 13 8.40 4.69 4.80
C HIS A 13 9.08 4.27 3.49
N SER A 14 10.34 3.88 3.57
CA SER A 14 11.19 3.64 2.39
C SER A 14 10.66 2.53 1.49
N ASP A 15 10.08 1.50 2.06
CA ASP A 15 9.48 0.36 1.36
C ASP A 15 8.16 0.69 0.64
N HIS A 16 7.54 1.85 0.95
CA HIS A 16 6.34 2.35 0.27
C HIS A 16 6.63 3.43 -0.78
N ILE A 17 7.85 3.95 -0.84
CA ILE A 17 8.21 5.07 -1.73
C ILE A 17 9.41 4.78 -2.66
N SER A 18 10.12 3.67 -2.48
CA SER A 18 11.36 3.37 -3.22
C SER A 18 11.17 3.33 -4.74
N GLU A 19 10.02 2.85 -5.22
CA GLU A 19 9.75 2.61 -6.64
C GLU A 19 9.04 3.77 -7.35
N ILE A 20 8.82 4.91 -6.69
CA ILE A 20 8.08 6.06 -7.27
C ILE A 20 8.76 6.55 -8.55
N TYR A 21 10.10 6.64 -8.55
CA TYR A 21 10.82 7.12 -9.72
C TYR A 21 10.76 6.13 -10.87
N GLU A 22 10.88 4.83 -10.63
CA GLU A 22 10.79 3.80 -11.66
C GLU A 22 9.40 3.77 -12.31
N ALA A 23 8.34 3.95 -11.51
CA ALA A 23 6.98 4.10 -12.03
C ALA A 23 6.83 5.36 -12.91
N ASN A 24 7.40 6.49 -12.47
CA ASN A 24 7.44 7.72 -13.27
C ASN A 24 8.22 7.53 -14.58
N LEU A 25 9.43 6.98 -14.49
CA LEU A 25 10.31 6.74 -15.62
C LEU A 25 9.64 5.80 -16.64
N GLY A 26 9.15 4.66 -16.17
CA GLY A 26 8.53 3.66 -17.04
C GLY A 26 7.31 4.20 -17.79
N SER A 27 6.47 5.00 -17.13
CA SER A 27 5.29 5.60 -17.76
C SER A 27 5.64 6.77 -18.67
N TRP A 28 6.62 7.61 -18.33
CA TRP A 28 7.10 8.72 -19.15
C TRP A 28 7.72 8.22 -20.47
N VAL A 29 8.63 7.24 -20.38
CA VAL A 29 9.29 6.65 -21.55
C VAL A 29 8.28 5.98 -22.50
N GLN A 30 7.17 5.49 -22.00
CA GLN A 30 6.08 4.90 -22.76
C GLN A 30 5.05 5.93 -23.29
N GLY A 31 5.31 7.22 -23.13
CA GLY A 31 4.52 8.28 -23.73
C GLY A 31 3.29 8.68 -22.92
N ARG A 32 3.38 8.70 -21.58
CA ARG A 32 2.34 9.29 -20.72
C ARG A 32 2.11 10.74 -21.15
N PRO A 33 0.84 11.17 -21.37
CA PRO A 33 0.53 12.47 -21.95
C PRO A 33 0.60 13.64 -20.96
N GLU A 34 0.59 13.36 -19.65
CA GLU A 34 0.57 14.36 -18.59
C GLU A 34 1.63 14.06 -17.52
N ARG A 35 1.90 15.01 -16.62
CA ARG A 35 2.74 14.78 -15.46
C ARG A 35 2.13 13.72 -14.57
N LEU A 36 2.95 12.81 -14.05
CA LEU A 36 2.50 11.86 -13.04
C LEU A 36 2.16 12.60 -11.75
N LYS A 37 0.93 12.46 -11.31
CA LYS A 37 0.49 12.93 -9.98
C LYS A 37 0.91 11.91 -8.94
N VAL A 38 1.56 12.37 -7.87
CA VAL A 38 1.84 11.56 -6.68
C VAL A 38 1.07 12.19 -5.53
N LEU A 39 0.07 11.44 -5.07
CA LEU A 39 -0.89 11.90 -4.07
C LEU A 39 -0.54 11.24 -2.73
N GLY A 40 -0.52 12.01 -1.65
CA GLY A 40 -0.18 11.48 -0.33
C GLY A 40 -0.40 12.52 0.77
N GLY A 41 -0.18 12.14 2.00
CA GLY A 41 -0.37 13.01 3.16
C GLY A 41 0.60 14.20 3.22
N ARG A 42 0.47 14.97 4.28
CA ARG A 42 1.34 16.13 4.56
C ARG A 42 2.82 15.77 4.42
N GLY A 43 3.55 16.58 3.67
CA GLY A 43 4.97 16.38 3.34
C GLY A 43 5.23 15.80 1.95
N ILE A 44 4.19 15.43 1.19
CA ILE A 44 4.31 14.89 -0.16
C ILE A 44 5.06 15.84 -1.11
N GLU A 45 4.90 17.14 -0.98
CA GLU A 45 5.61 18.14 -1.80
C GLU A 45 7.13 18.04 -1.60
N SER A 46 7.56 17.89 -0.34
CA SER A 46 8.97 17.74 0.00
C SER A 46 9.54 16.43 -0.55
N LEU A 47 8.81 15.32 -0.41
CA LEU A 47 9.20 14.02 -0.94
C LEU A 47 9.34 14.06 -2.47
N VAL A 48 8.29 14.46 -3.17
CA VAL A 48 8.29 14.50 -4.65
C VAL A 48 9.32 15.48 -5.18
N GLY A 49 9.50 16.63 -4.52
CA GLY A 49 10.55 17.60 -4.84
C GLY A 49 11.95 17.00 -4.72
N ALA A 50 12.22 16.26 -3.64
CA ALA A 50 13.50 15.60 -3.43
C ALA A 50 13.76 14.50 -4.46
N VAL A 51 12.77 13.66 -4.78
CA VAL A 51 12.88 12.61 -5.81
C VAL A 51 13.12 13.25 -7.18
N ASN A 52 12.36 14.27 -7.55
CA ASN A 52 12.56 15.01 -8.80
C ASN A 52 13.98 15.58 -8.91
N LEU A 53 14.53 16.12 -7.82
CA LEU A 53 15.88 16.66 -7.79
C LEU A 53 16.94 15.56 -7.89
N THR A 54 16.77 14.46 -7.17
CA THR A 54 17.70 13.33 -7.15
C THR A 54 17.93 12.77 -8.56
N TYR A 55 16.88 12.66 -9.36
CA TYR A 55 16.93 12.11 -10.71
C TYR A 55 16.98 13.16 -11.83
N ALA A 56 17.31 14.41 -11.51
CA ALA A 56 17.36 15.48 -12.50
C ALA A 56 18.37 15.18 -13.64
N HIS A 57 19.56 14.68 -13.29
CA HIS A 57 20.58 14.33 -14.29
C HIS A 57 20.20 13.12 -15.13
N ASP A 58 19.55 12.11 -14.56
CA ASP A 58 19.07 10.97 -15.36
C ASP A 58 18.09 11.42 -16.43
N ARG A 59 17.12 12.27 -16.09
CA ARG A 59 16.18 12.85 -17.03
C ARG A 59 16.88 13.68 -18.12
N GLU A 60 17.83 14.54 -17.71
CA GLU A 60 18.60 15.36 -18.65
C GLU A 60 19.36 14.50 -19.66
N HIS A 61 20.04 13.44 -19.20
CA HIS A 61 20.77 12.52 -20.07
C HIS A 61 19.85 11.80 -21.06
N ARG A 62 18.68 11.35 -20.61
CA ARG A 62 17.69 10.68 -21.49
C ARG A 62 17.14 11.63 -22.55
N VAL A 63 16.77 12.85 -22.17
CA VAL A 63 16.29 13.87 -23.09
C VAL A 63 17.39 14.25 -24.10
N SER A 64 18.62 14.42 -23.63
CA SER A 64 19.77 14.73 -24.48
C SER A 64 20.05 13.63 -25.50
N HIS A 65 19.82 12.36 -25.14
CA HIS A 65 20.06 11.21 -26.02
C HIS A 65 18.90 10.97 -27.00
N HIS A 66 17.67 11.07 -26.55
CA HIS A 66 16.49 10.70 -27.34
C HIS A 66 15.75 11.89 -27.98
N GLY A 67 16.01 13.10 -27.49
CA GLY A 67 15.35 14.33 -27.92
C GLY A 67 14.08 14.66 -27.16
N ALA A 68 13.81 15.96 -27.00
CA ALA A 68 12.66 16.47 -26.26
C ALA A 68 11.30 16.18 -26.93
N ASP A 69 11.30 15.94 -28.24
CA ASP A 69 10.07 15.56 -28.98
C ASP A 69 9.58 14.15 -28.57
N LEU A 70 10.50 13.23 -28.25
CA LEU A 70 10.17 11.88 -27.79
C LEU A 70 9.99 11.80 -26.28
N LEU A 71 10.82 12.53 -25.55
CA LEU A 71 10.79 12.59 -24.09
C LEU A 71 10.63 14.05 -23.63
N PRO A 72 9.41 14.60 -23.65
CA PRO A 72 9.17 15.97 -23.19
C PRO A 72 9.65 16.12 -21.73
N PRO A 73 10.63 17.01 -21.43
CA PRO A 73 11.28 17.08 -20.12
C PRO A 73 10.30 17.37 -18.98
N GLU A 74 9.29 18.19 -19.25
CA GLU A 74 8.27 18.58 -18.29
C GLU A 74 7.40 17.40 -17.83
N LEU A 75 7.21 16.38 -18.68
CA LEU A 75 6.43 15.19 -18.34
C LEU A 75 7.23 14.18 -17.50
N GLY A 76 8.56 14.27 -17.52
CA GLY A 76 9.41 13.47 -16.65
C GLY A 76 9.46 13.96 -15.19
N ILE A 77 8.86 15.13 -14.90
CA ILE A 77 8.79 15.73 -13.56
C ILE A 77 7.45 15.39 -12.94
N MET A 78 7.47 14.73 -11.79
CA MET A 78 6.27 14.39 -11.03
C MET A 78 5.65 15.63 -10.37
N GLN A 79 4.34 15.59 -10.19
CA GLN A 79 3.54 16.61 -9.49
C GLN A 79 3.05 16.05 -8.16
N ALA A 80 3.36 16.72 -7.05
CA ALA A 80 2.80 16.41 -5.75
C ALA A 80 1.35 16.90 -5.61
N VAL A 81 0.52 16.11 -4.93
CA VAL A 81 -0.84 16.49 -4.52
C VAL A 81 -1.03 16.06 -3.07
N GLU A 82 -1.17 17.03 -2.17
CA GLU A 82 -1.41 16.73 -0.76
C GLU A 82 -2.86 16.29 -0.53
N LEU A 83 -3.04 15.20 0.21
CA LEU A 83 -4.31 14.65 0.64
C LEU A 83 -4.48 14.82 2.15
N ALA A 84 -5.67 15.21 2.58
CA ALA A 84 -6.12 15.01 3.96
C ALA A 84 -6.86 13.65 4.07
N SER A 85 -6.96 13.12 5.30
CA SER A 85 -7.97 12.10 5.59
C SER A 85 -9.34 12.71 5.28
N ASP A 86 -10.27 11.91 4.76
CA ASP A 86 -11.57 12.32 4.22
C ASP A 86 -11.56 12.96 2.81
N THR A 87 -10.39 13.14 2.21
CA THR A 87 -10.34 13.60 0.81
C THR A 87 -10.97 12.56 -0.12
N VAL A 88 -11.87 13.04 -0.97
CA VAL A 88 -12.48 12.25 -2.04
C VAL A 88 -11.87 12.68 -3.37
N PHE A 89 -11.29 11.73 -4.09
CA PHE A 89 -10.87 11.90 -5.48
C PHE A 89 -11.92 11.26 -6.38
N GLU A 90 -12.35 11.95 -7.42
CA GLU A 90 -13.32 11.44 -8.39
C GLU A 90 -12.82 11.64 -9.82
N ASP A 91 -12.95 10.60 -10.64
CA ASP A 91 -12.68 10.65 -12.07
C ASP A 91 -13.67 9.73 -12.80
N GLY A 92 -14.70 10.34 -13.38
CA GLY A 92 -15.80 9.62 -14.00
C GLY A 92 -16.55 8.74 -12.99
N GLU A 93 -16.48 7.42 -13.17
CA GLU A 93 -17.14 6.46 -12.27
C GLU A 93 -16.19 5.94 -11.15
N LEU A 94 -14.91 6.35 -11.19
CA LEU A 94 -13.94 6.02 -10.17
C LEU A 94 -14.05 7.01 -9.01
N ARG A 95 -14.15 6.49 -7.79
CA ARG A 95 -14.10 7.27 -6.56
C ARG A 95 -13.09 6.67 -5.61
N ILE A 96 -12.18 7.49 -5.08
CA ILE A 96 -11.18 7.08 -4.10
C ILE A 96 -11.35 7.96 -2.86
N LEU A 97 -11.65 7.34 -1.75
CA LEU A 97 -11.78 8.00 -0.45
C LEU A 97 -10.55 7.67 0.40
N ALA A 98 -9.81 8.70 0.79
CA ALA A 98 -8.74 8.58 1.78
C ALA A 98 -9.31 8.55 3.19
N TYR A 99 -8.78 7.71 4.06
CA TYR A 99 -9.13 7.70 5.49
C TYR A 99 -7.87 7.68 6.35
N GLN A 100 -8.02 8.09 7.62
CA GLN A 100 -6.93 8.08 8.58
C GLN A 100 -6.63 6.63 9.01
N ALA A 101 -5.45 6.15 8.63
CA ALA A 101 -4.86 4.92 9.15
C ALA A 101 -4.11 5.19 10.46
N SER A 102 -3.83 4.14 11.24
CA SER A 102 -3.14 4.25 12.53
C SER A 102 -1.77 3.58 12.47
N HIS A 103 -0.74 4.35 12.12
CA HIS A 103 0.64 3.89 12.01
C HIS A 103 1.61 4.81 12.77
N PRO A 104 1.52 4.87 14.12
CA PRO A 104 2.35 5.78 14.89
C PRO A 104 3.85 5.46 14.76
N PRO A 105 4.74 6.50 14.68
CA PRO A 105 4.46 7.92 14.91
C PRO A 105 4.06 8.71 13.66
N ILE A 106 3.70 8.07 12.57
CA ILE A 106 3.37 8.73 11.30
C ILE A 106 1.97 9.35 11.39
N ASP A 107 1.87 10.64 11.03
CA ASP A 107 0.64 11.40 10.99
C ASP A 107 0.69 12.49 9.89
N PRO A 108 -0.15 12.41 8.86
CA PRO A 108 -1.12 11.35 8.61
C PRO A 108 -0.50 10.09 7.99
N ALA A 109 -0.95 8.92 8.43
CA ALA A 109 -0.92 7.70 7.65
C ALA A 109 -2.32 7.54 7.01
N LEU A 110 -2.38 7.12 5.76
CA LEU A 110 -3.61 7.03 4.99
C LEU A 110 -3.90 5.58 4.56
N GLY A 111 -5.16 5.21 4.57
CA GLY A 111 -5.68 4.10 3.81
C GLY A 111 -6.65 4.62 2.75
N PHE A 112 -7.07 3.76 1.83
CA PHE A 112 -7.92 4.16 0.72
C PHE A 112 -9.07 3.17 0.51
N ARG A 113 -10.27 3.70 0.26
CA ARG A 113 -11.38 2.94 -0.32
C ARG A 113 -11.55 3.36 -1.77
N VAL A 114 -11.42 2.41 -2.67
CA VAL A 114 -11.58 2.58 -4.12
C VAL A 114 -12.93 2.02 -4.52
N GLU A 115 -13.76 2.82 -5.15
CA GLU A 115 -15.08 2.43 -5.64
C GLU A 115 -15.16 2.64 -7.16
N TYR A 116 -15.65 1.63 -7.87
CA TYR A 116 -15.85 1.68 -9.30
C TYR A 116 -17.01 0.81 -9.72
N ARG A 117 -18.05 1.41 -10.32
CA ARG A 117 -19.23 0.72 -10.85
C ARG A 117 -19.89 -0.27 -9.89
N GLY A 118 -20.02 0.12 -8.62
CA GLY A 118 -20.64 -0.69 -7.59
C GLY A 118 -19.72 -1.75 -6.97
N ARG A 119 -18.46 -1.81 -7.38
CA ARG A 119 -17.42 -2.63 -6.74
C ARG A 119 -16.53 -1.77 -5.87
N SER A 120 -15.98 -2.36 -4.81
CA SER A 120 -15.15 -1.62 -3.85
C SER A 120 -13.99 -2.43 -3.29
N VAL A 121 -12.83 -1.76 -3.19
CA VAL A 121 -11.62 -2.31 -2.58
C VAL A 121 -11.13 -1.35 -1.52
N VAL A 122 -10.82 -1.86 -0.34
CA VAL A 122 -10.16 -1.10 0.72
C VAL A 122 -8.70 -1.55 0.83
N ILE A 123 -7.79 -0.59 0.94
CA ILE A 123 -6.35 -0.80 1.13
C ILE A 123 -5.96 -0.08 2.42
N SER A 124 -5.53 -0.84 3.44
CA SER A 124 -5.23 -0.27 4.76
C SER A 124 -3.99 0.64 4.77
N GLY A 125 -3.01 0.39 3.90
CA GLY A 125 -1.64 0.78 4.20
C GLY A 125 -1.14 0.00 5.42
N ASP A 126 -0.07 0.47 6.04
CA ASP A 126 0.36 -0.04 7.34
C ASP A 126 -0.49 0.60 8.41
N SER A 127 -1.17 -0.21 9.22
CA SER A 127 -2.15 0.31 10.18
C SER A 127 -2.52 -0.70 11.25
N ASN A 128 -2.72 -0.22 12.46
CA ASN A 128 -3.57 -0.93 13.40
C ASN A 128 -5.02 -0.92 12.94
N VAL A 129 -5.82 -1.89 13.37
CA VAL A 129 -7.28 -1.84 13.21
C VAL A 129 -7.87 -0.76 14.12
N THR A 130 -8.75 0.06 13.56
CA THR A 130 -9.41 1.18 14.25
C THR A 130 -10.89 1.26 13.89
N ASP A 131 -11.66 2.09 14.59
CA ASP A 131 -13.06 2.39 14.22
C ASP A 131 -13.17 2.96 12.79
N ALA A 132 -12.15 3.70 12.34
CA ALA A 132 -12.09 4.21 10.98
C ALA A 132 -11.92 3.05 9.97
N THR A 133 -11.07 2.06 10.29
CA THR A 133 -10.89 0.84 9.48
C THR A 133 -12.19 0.05 9.40
N LEU A 134 -12.88 -0.16 10.51
CA LEU A 134 -14.20 -0.81 10.58
C LEU A 134 -15.21 -0.10 9.68
N SER A 135 -15.35 1.20 9.86
CA SER A 135 -16.32 2.03 9.14
C SER A 135 -16.10 2.02 7.63
N ILE A 136 -14.82 2.18 7.21
CA ILE A 136 -14.49 2.29 5.77
C ILE A 136 -14.55 0.93 5.06
N SER A 137 -14.31 -0.17 5.78
CA SER A 137 -14.31 -1.53 5.24
C SER A 137 -15.71 -2.15 5.19
N SER A 138 -16.66 -1.63 5.95
CA SER A 138 -18.03 -2.17 5.96
C SER A 138 -18.68 -2.11 4.57
N GLY A 139 -19.20 -3.24 4.10
CA GLY A 139 -19.79 -3.41 2.78
C GLY A 139 -18.79 -3.35 1.62
N ALA A 140 -17.49 -3.51 1.88
CA ALA A 140 -16.51 -3.61 0.81
C ALA A 140 -16.44 -5.04 0.25
N ASP A 141 -16.19 -5.16 -1.06
CA ASP A 141 -15.98 -6.46 -1.69
C ASP A 141 -14.65 -7.08 -1.26
N LEU A 142 -13.57 -6.29 -1.23
CA LEU A 142 -12.23 -6.74 -0.89
C LEU A 142 -11.56 -5.77 0.08
N LEU A 143 -11.00 -6.30 1.16
CA LEU A 143 -10.09 -5.60 2.05
C LEU A 143 -8.67 -6.18 1.89
N LEU A 144 -7.73 -5.34 1.46
CA LEU A 144 -6.31 -5.59 1.54
C LEU A 144 -5.79 -4.96 2.84
N HIS A 145 -5.29 -5.78 3.78
CA HIS A 145 -4.78 -5.30 5.07
C HIS A 145 -3.37 -5.82 5.34
N ASP A 146 -2.48 -4.94 5.86
CA ASP A 146 -1.20 -5.39 6.42
C ASP A 146 -1.46 -6.37 7.56
N ALA A 147 -0.57 -7.31 7.78
CA ALA A 147 -0.82 -8.38 8.72
C ALA A 147 0.42 -8.76 9.52
N LEU A 148 0.30 -8.66 10.84
CA LEU A 148 1.37 -8.97 11.77
C LEU A 148 1.08 -10.27 12.54
N SER A 149 2.07 -11.17 12.52
CA SER A 149 2.04 -12.35 13.39
C SER A 149 2.71 -12.07 14.72
N VAL A 150 1.90 -11.83 15.76
CA VAL A 150 2.39 -11.58 17.13
C VAL A 150 3.31 -12.72 17.61
N PRO A 151 2.98 -14.03 17.43
CA PRO A 151 3.88 -15.09 17.86
C PRO A 151 5.23 -15.09 17.16
N ALA A 152 5.27 -14.78 15.83
CA ALA A 152 6.51 -14.74 15.07
C ALA A 152 7.41 -13.58 15.52
N VAL A 153 6.85 -12.37 15.63
CA VAL A 153 7.57 -11.16 16.06
C VAL A 153 8.11 -11.33 17.49
N THR A 154 7.28 -11.84 18.42
CA THR A 154 7.69 -12.09 19.82
C THR A 154 8.83 -13.10 19.88
N SER A 155 8.71 -14.21 19.15
CA SER A 155 9.78 -15.23 19.10
C SER A 155 11.10 -14.67 18.56
N MET A 156 11.03 -13.81 17.53
CA MET A 156 12.23 -13.13 16.99
C MET A 156 12.84 -12.16 17.99
N SER A 157 12.01 -11.37 18.66
CA SER A 157 12.47 -10.43 19.69
C SER A 157 13.19 -11.15 20.83
N GLU A 158 12.60 -12.23 21.37
CA GLU A 158 13.17 -13.05 22.42
C GLU A 158 14.47 -13.74 21.97
N GLY A 159 14.50 -14.26 20.74
CA GLY A 159 15.70 -14.88 20.14
C GLY A 159 16.86 -13.87 20.05
N PHE A 160 16.60 -12.66 19.58
CA PHE A 160 17.63 -11.60 19.54
C PHE A 160 18.09 -11.19 20.94
N ALA A 161 17.18 -11.14 21.93
CA ALA A 161 17.56 -10.87 23.32
C ALA A 161 18.48 -11.94 23.89
N ALA A 162 18.17 -13.21 23.65
CA ALA A 162 18.99 -14.34 24.08
C ALA A 162 20.40 -14.34 23.47
N GLU A 163 20.54 -13.83 22.23
CA GLU A 163 21.81 -13.64 21.55
C GLU A 163 22.56 -12.37 21.98
N GLY A 164 22.03 -11.58 22.92
CA GLY A 164 22.59 -10.30 23.35
C GLY A 164 22.42 -9.16 22.34
N ARG A 165 21.59 -9.30 21.32
CA ARG A 165 21.30 -8.33 20.26
C ARG A 165 20.17 -7.39 20.66
N ALA A 166 20.35 -6.67 21.77
CA ALA A 166 19.31 -5.86 22.40
C ALA A 166 18.63 -4.85 21.47
N ARG A 167 19.38 -4.26 20.52
CA ARG A 167 18.85 -3.32 19.53
C ARG A 167 17.81 -3.99 18.63
N LEU A 168 18.08 -5.18 18.11
CA LEU A 168 17.17 -5.88 17.21
C LEU A 168 15.97 -6.42 17.96
N SER A 169 16.18 -6.92 19.19
CA SER A 169 15.08 -7.30 20.07
C SER A 169 14.11 -6.14 20.30
N LYS A 170 14.63 -4.95 20.62
CA LYS A 170 13.79 -3.76 20.82
C LYS A 170 13.03 -3.37 19.55
N ILE A 171 13.69 -3.35 18.38
CA ILE A 171 13.03 -3.03 17.11
C ILE A 171 11.88 -4.00 16.82
N MET A 172 12.10 -5.31 17.02
CA MET A 172 11.05 -6.31 16.84
C MET A 172 9.89 -6.13 17.84
N ALA A 173 10.18 -5.76 19.08
CA ALA A 173 9.13 -5.48 20.05
C ALA A 173 8.30 -4.24 19.65
N ASP A 174 8.94 -3.19 19.14
CA ASP A 174 8.27 -1.94 18.73
C ASP A 174 7.32 -2.15 17.54
N VAL A 175 7.62 -3.10 16.66
CA VAL A 175 6.78 -3.42 15.50
C VAL A 175 5.35 -3.83 15.90
N LEU A 176 5.16 -4.36 17.11
CA LEU A 176 3.84 -4.72 17.64
C LEU A 176 2.90 -3.53 17.86
N ASP A 177 3.44 -2.31 17.91
CA ASP A 177 2.66 -1.12 18.28
C ASP A 177 1.95 -0.47 17.09
N TYR A 178 2.34 -0.81 15.83
CA TYR A 178 1.92 -0.05 14.65
C TYR A 178 1.51 -0.87 13.42
N HIS A 179 1.32 -2.19 13.59
CA HIS A 179 0.76 -3.10 12.58
C HIS A 179 -0.39 -3.90 13.17
N ALA A 180 -1.37 -4.25 12.33
CA ALA A 180 -2.52 -5.05 12.77
C ALA A 180 -2.14 -6.50 13.03
N SER A 181 -2.49 -7.04 14.19
CA SER A 181 -2.38 -8.46 14.42
C SER A 181 -3.38 -9.25 13.58
N LEU A 182 -3.04 -10.50 13.25
CA LEU A 182 -3.96 -11.40 12.54
C LEU A 182 -5.31 -11.52 13.28
N GLU A 183 -5.25 -11.60 14.60
CA GLU A 183 -6.43 -11.72 15.46
C GLU A 183 -7.32 -10.47 15.34
N SER A 184 -6.73 -9.27 15.35
CA SER A 184 -7.51 -8.02 15.26
C SER A 184 -8.18 -7.87 13.90
N ILE A 185 -7.56 -8.36 12.81
CA ILE A 185 -8.16 -8.33 11.47
C ILE A 185 -9.31 -9.35 11.36
N ILE A 186 -9.16 -10.52 11.96
CA ILE A 186 -10.24 -11.52 12.03
C ILE A 186 -11.41 -10.99 12.83
N GLU A 187 -11.16 -10.35 13.98
CA GLU A 187 -12.19 -9.70 14.79
C GLU A 187 -12.92 -8.62 14.00
N LEU A 188 -12.19 -7.72 13.32
CA LEU A 188 -12.75 -6.72 12.40
C LEU A 188 -13.69 -7.36 11.38
N GLY A 189 -13.25 -8.37 10.66
CA GLY A 189 -14.08 -9.02 9.64
C GLY A 189 -15.31 -9.75 10.20
N SER A 190 -15.30 -10.10 11.50
CA SER A 190 -16.47 -10.68 12.15
C SER A 190 -17.54 -9.66 12.54
N GLU A 191 -17.16 -8.38 12.61
CA GLU A 191 -18.05 -7.28 13.01
C GLU A 191 -18.72 -6.57 11.83
N ILE A 192 -18.22 -6.78 10.60
CA ILE A 192 -18.68 -6.07 9.40
C ILE A 192 -19.09 -7.06 8.30
N ASP A 193 -19.89 -6.59 7.37
CA ASP A 193 -20.13 -7.27 6.10
C ASP A 193 -18.95 -6.99 5.17
N ILE A 194 -18.22 -8.04 4.79
CA ILE A 194 -17.03 -7.98 3.93
C ILE A 194 -16.96 -9.21 3.04
N GLY A 195 -16.76 -9.01 1.73
CA GLY A 195 -16.70 -10.11 0.78
C GLY A 195 -15.47 -10.99 0.97
N MET A 196 -14.29 -10.39 0.92
CA MET A 196 -12.99 -11.08 1.08
C MET A 196 -11.98 -10.21 1.81
N VAL A 197 -11.11 -10.84 2.60
CA VAL A 197 -9.94 -10.20 3.21
C VAL A 197 -8.67 -10.86 2.66
N ALA A 198 -7.76 -10.03 2.18
CA ALA A 198 -6.44 -10.49 1.72
C ALA A 198 -5.33 -9.84 2.56
N TYR A 199 -4.54 -10.67 3.21
CA TYR A 199 -3.36 -10.21 3.93
C TYR A 199 -2.25 -9.87 2.95
N TYR A 200 -1.71 -8.67 3.03
CA TYR A 200 -0.50 -8.25 2.32
C TYR A 200 0.47 -7.62 3.32
N HIS A 201 1.65 -7.20 2.89
CA HIS A 201 2.63 -6.59 3.78
C HIS A 201 2.81 -7.39 5.09
N LEU A 202 3.21 -8.66 4.96
CA LEU A 202 3.31 -9.58 6.10
C LEU A 202 4.46 -9.22 7.02
N VAL A 203 4.20 -9.12 8.32
CA VAL A 203 5.18 -8.73 9.33
C VAL A 203 5.34 -9.83 10.40
N PRO A 204 6.53 -10.44 10.54
CA PRO A 204 7.73 -10.27 9.71
C PRO A 204 7.54 -10.91 8.33
N ASN A 205 8.23 -10.39 7.31
CA ASN A 205 8.20 -10.99 5.98
C ASN A 205 8.64 -12.48 6.06
N PRO A 206 7.78 -13.43 5.66
CA PRO A 206 8.06 -14.86 5.78
C PRO A 206 9.18 -15.28 4.82
N SER A 207 10.33 -15.70 5.36
CA SER A 207 11.50 -16.09 4.60
C SER A 207 11.44 -17.49 4.02
N ASN A 208 10.48 -18.31 4.45
CA ASN A 208 10.29 -19.70 4.02
C ASN A 208 8.90 -20.24 4.41
N ALA A 209 8.55 -21.42 3.89
CA ALA A 209 7.26 -22.05 4.13
C ALA A 209 6.95 -22.35 5.61
N LEU A 210 7.96 -22.55 6.45
CA LEU A 210 7.72 -22.74 7.89
C LEU A 210 7.27 -21.44 8.56
N PHE A 211 7.87 -20.32 8.16
CA PHE A 211 7.46 -19.01 8.63
C PHE A 211 6.07 -18.59 8.11
N MET A 212 5.72 -18.99 6.87
CA MET A 212 4.40 -18.75 6.30
C MET A 212 3.27 -19.34 7.16
N ARG A 213 3.50 -20.48 7.85
CA ARG A 213 2.52 -21.11 8.73
C ARG A 213 2.04 -20.23 9.89
N PHE A 214 2.80 -19.19 10.26
CA PHE A 214 2.34 -18.22 11.26
C PHE A 214 1.19 -17.35 10.76
N PHE A 215 1.04 -17.23 9.44
CA PHE A 215 -0.01 -16.45 8.80
C PHE A 215 -1.17 -17.30 8.28
N GLU A 216 -0.92 -18.57 7.97
CA GLU A 216 -1.93 -19.52 7.44
C GLU A 216 -2.83 -20.11 8.52
N ARG A 217 -2.46 -19.94 9.77
CA ARG A 217 -3.15 -20.58 10.88
C ARG A 217 -4.51 -19.93 11.16
N ASP A 218 -5.55 -20.76 11.28
CA ASP A 218 -6.90 -20.38 11.69
C ASP A 218 -7.55 -19.31 10.79
N LEU A 219 -7.16 -19.24 9.50
CA LEU A 219 -7.77 -18.34 8.52
C LEU A 219 -9.25 -18.67 8.28
N PRO A 220 -10.17 -17.70 8.35
CA PRO A 220 -11.56 -17.89 7.91
C PRO A 220 -11.64 -18.19 6.40
N ASP A 221 -12.76 -18.77 5.95
CA ASP A 221 -12.94 -19.24 4.55
C ASP A 221 -12.82 -18.11 3.51
N ASN A 222 -13.20 -16.88 3.85
CA ASN A 222 -13.10 -15.71 2.98
C ASN A 222 -11.81 -14.91 3.14
N TYR A 223 -10.80 -15.49 3.79
CA TYR A 223 -9.48 -14.88 3.97
C TYR A 223 -8.43 -15.60 3.13
N LEU A 224 -7.46 -14.84 2.63
CA LEU A 224 -6.30 -15.40 1.96
C LEU A 224 -5.03 -14.56 2.25
N ILE A 225 -3.88 -15.13 1.93
CA ILE A 225 -2.60 -14.44 1.96
C ILE A 225 -2.27 -14.06 0.52
N ALA A 226 -2.16 -12.76 0.25
CA ALA A 226 -1.77 -12.27 -1.06
C ALA A 226 -0.28 -12.48 -1.31
N SER A 227 0.06 -12.76 -2.55
CA SER A 227 1.44 -12.86 -3.04
C SER A 227 1.68 -11.94 -4.23
N ASP A 228 2.95 -11.64 -4.51
CA ASP A 228 3.35 -10.83 -5.65
C ASP A 228 2.87 -11.48 -6.96
N GLY A 229 2.21 -10.68 -7.81
CA GLY A 229 1.64 -11.16 -9.06
C GLY A 229 0.24 -11.76 -8.97
N MET A 230 -0.35 -11.82 -7.79
CA MET A 230 -1.75 -12.21 -7.62
C MET A 230 -2.69 -11.13 -8.15
N TRP A 231 -3.75 -11.56 -8.81
CA TRP A 231 -4.79 -10.69 -9.37
C TRP A 231 -6.13 -10.98 -8.73
N PHE A 232 -6.83 -9.90 -8.38
CA PHE A 232 -8.22 -9.91 -7.91
C PHE A 232 -9.08 -9.25 -8.99
N ASP A 233 -9.91 -10.02 -9.66
CA ASP A 233 -10.90 -9.51 -10.62
C ASP A 233 -12.26 -9.43 -9.93
N LEU A 234 -12.85 -8.24 -9.94
CA LEU A 234 -14.14 -7.93 -9.35
C LEU A 234 -15.12 -7.54 -10.48
N PRO A 235 -15.75 -8.49 -11.17
CA PRO A 235 -16.59 -8.20 -12.32
C PRO A 235 -17.74 -7.26 -11.97
N VAL A 236 -17.98 -6.26 -12.82
CA VAL A 236 -19.08 -5.31 -12.64
C VAL A 236 -20.43 -6.03 -12.78
N GLY A 237 -21.33 -5.80 -11.81
CA GLY A 237 -22.67 -6.42 -11.81
C GLY A 237 -22.70 -7.86 -11.27
N SER A 238 -21.61 -8.33 -10.68
CA SER A 238 -21.50 -9.59 -9.92
C SER A 238 -21.02 -9.31 -8.51
N GLU A 239 -21.23 -10.22 -7.59
CA GLU A 239 -20.61 -10.24 -6.26
C GLU A 239 -19.34 -11.10 -6.24
N ASP A 240 -19.02 -11.77 -7.35
CA ASP A 240 -17.86 -12.67 -7.44
C ASP A 240 -16.52 -11.90 -7.32
N ILE A 241 -15.55 -12.57 -6.77
CA ILE A 241 -14.13 -12.14 -6.75
C ILE A 241 -13.31 -13.32 -7.29
N GLU A 242 -12.71 -13.12 -8.46
CA GLU A 242 -11.86 -14.13 -9.07
C GLU A 242 -10.40 -13.85 -8.71
N VAL A 243 -9.74 -14.82 -8.09
CA VAL A 243 -8.33 -14.72 -7.69
C VAL A 243 -7.49 -15.60 -8.60
N THR A 244 -6.47 -15.00 -9.23
CA THR A 244 -5.56 -15.73 -10.13
C THR A 244 -4.11 -15.37 -9.83
N GLU A 245 -3.21 -16.35 -9.93
CA GLU A 245 -1.76 -16.14 -9.95
C GLU A 245 -1.26 -16.09 -11.40
N ARG A 246 -0.38 -15.15 -11.72
CA ARG A 246 0.21 -15.01 -13.05
C ARG A 246 1.72 -15.19 -13.02
#